data_9c31cb2ebe6552be0e997cbb185270af
#
_entry.id   9c31cb2ebe6552be0e997cbb185270af
#
_cell.length_a   1.000
_cell.length_b   1.000
_cell.length_c   1.000
_cell.angle_alpha   90.00
_cell.angle_beta   90.00
_cell.angle_gamma   90.00
#
_symmetry.space_group_name_H-M   'P 1'
#
loop_
_entity.id
_entity.type
_entity.pdbx_description
1 polymer ?
#
loop_
_entity_poly.entity_id
_entity_poly.type
_entity_poly.pdbx_seq_one_letter_code
_entity_poly.pdbx_strand_id
1 'polypeptide(L)'
;GIMTPFHPNTLGVPGRIVTPKDETPGAKLRAEGYDMELVTGRPPAPHFHSWTHYFWQSQEMWPDLYAQIHPDKAASLSLEDGDRVIVKTSHGSIEARAWITPGIRKGAVFVPIGWGEKQPYHPWRSVNFMTDKTQRDPISEQTNLKTLLCRVTKA
;
A
#
# COMPACT_ATOMS: atom_id res chain seq x y z
N GLY A 1 -11.61 33.49 -16.96
CA GLY A 1 -10.40 33.24 -16.23
C GLY A 1 -9.93 31.80 -16.48
N ILE A 2 -8.73 31.61 -16.94
CA ILE A 2 -8.14 30.28 -17.10
C ILE A 2 -7.91 29.74 -15.68
N MET A 3 -8.67 28.74 -15.28
CA MET A 3 -8.36 28.00 -14.06
C MET A 3 -7.08 27.21 -14.31
N THR A 4 -5.96 27.71 -13.80
CA THR A 4 -4.73 26.91 -13.76
C THR A 4 -4.86 25.90 -12.61
N PRO A 5 -4.74 24.62 -12.87
CA PRO A 5 -4.85 23.58 -11.83
C PRO A 5 -3.66 23.58 -10.84
N PHE A 6 -2.75 24.55 -10.98
CA PHE A 6 -1.54 24.62 -10.18
C PHE A 6 -1.47 25.94 -9.41
N HIS A 7 -0.97 25.87 -8.20
CA HIS A 7 -0.70 27.06 -7.42
C HIS A 7 0.25 27.99 -8.21
N PRO A 8 0.05 29.33 -8.20
CA PRO A 8 0.88 30.27 -8.96
C PRO A 8 2.41 30.10 -8.74
N ASN A 9 2.81 29.68 -7.54
CA ASN A 9 4.20 29.46 -7.19
C ASN A 9 4.80 28.17 -7.79
N THR A 10 3.98 27.31 -8.40
CA THR A 10 4.43 26.07 -9.06
C THR A 10 4.48 26.20 -10.59
N LEU A 11 3.94 27.31 -11.14
CA LEU A 11 4.03 27.62 -12.55
C LEU A 11 5.47 27.89 -12.93
N GLY A 12 6.07 27.05 -13.76
CA GLY A 12 7.45 27.19 -14.22
C GLY A 12 8.49 26.43 -13.42
N VAL A 13 8.08 25.66 -12.41
CA VAL A 13 8.97 24.67 -11.82
C VAL A 13 9.02 23.48 -12.79
N PRO A 14 10.13 23.28 -13.52
CA PRO A 14 10.28 22.06 -14.34
C PRO A 14 10.12 20.88 -13.42
N GLY A 15 9.43 19.84 -13.88
CA GLY A 15 9.20 18.62 -13.12
C GLY A 15 10.50 18.18 -12.47
N ARG A 16 10.60 18.38 -11.17
CA ARG A 16 11.81 18.05 -10.42
C ARG A 16 11.86 16.55 -10.27
N ILE A 17 12.66 15.89 -11.10
CA ILE A 17 13.03 14.50 -10.86
C ILE A 17 13.86 14.53 -9.58
N VAL A 18 13.23 14.14 -8.47
CA VAL A 18 13.96 13.90 -7.22
C VAL A 18 14.65 12.55 -7.40
N THR A 19 15.91 12.60 -7.84
CA THR A 19 16.77 11.42 -7.75
C THR A 19 17.02 11.14 -6.27
N PRO A 20 16.74 9.93 -5.78
CA PRO A 20 17.09 9.56 -4.42
C PRO A 20 18.61 9.71 -4.27
N LYS A 21 19.05 10.52 -3.33
CA LYS A 21 20.45 10.48 -2.90
C LYS A 21 20.64 9.19 -2.10
N ASP A 22 21.82 8.58 -2.17
CA ASP A 22 22.16 7.31 -1.51
C ASP A 22 21.98 7.33 0.02
N GLU A 23 21.90 8.51 0.61
CA GLU A 23 21.63 8.75 2.04
C GLU A 23 20.15 8.91 2.38
N THR A 24 19.24 8.51 1.49
CA THR A 24 17.81 8.64 1.75
C THR A 24 17.37 7.78 2.93
N PRO A 25 16.31 8.19 3.66
CA PRO A 25 15.69 7.34 4.69
C PRO A 25 15.41 5.91 4.23
N GLY A 26 15.26 5.71 2.92
CA GLY A 26 15.10 4.41 2.29
C GLY A 26 16.28 3.47 2.46
N ALA A 27 17.53 3.93 2.39
CA ALA A 27 18.70 3.05 2.58
C ALA A 27 18.76 2.50 4.00
N LYS A 28 18.50 3.32 5.01
CA LYS A 28 18.43 2.91 6.40
C LYS A 28 17.31 1.89 6.62
N LEU A 29 16.11 2.17 6.12
CA LEU A 29 14.97 1.26 6.26
C LEU A 29 15.24 -0.09 5.58
N ARG A 30 15.89 -0.10 4.41
CA ARG A 30 16.27 -1.36 3.75
C ARG A 30 17.27 -2.16 4.57
N ALA A 31 18.23 -1.50 5.22
CA ALA A 31 19.16 -2.15 6.14
C ALA A 31 18.45 -2.72 7.38
N GLU A 32 17.34 -2.14 7.80
CA GLU A 32 16.45 -2.62 8.87
C GLU A 32 15.47 -3.72 8.41
N GLY A 33 15.56 -4.18 7.16
CA GLY A 33 14.75 -5.27 6.63
C GLY A 33 13.42 -4.86 6.00
N TYR A 34 13.20 -3.57 5.73
CA TYR A 34 12.06 -3.10 4.94
C TYR A 34 12.42 -3.18 3.45
N ASP A 35 12.42 -4.39 2.91
CA ASP A 35 12.99 -4.73 1.61
C ASP A 35 12.00 -4.68 0.44
N MET A 36 10.72 -4.41 0.74
CA MET A 36 9.65 -4.34 -0.26
C MET A 36 9.05 -2.94 -0.36
N GLU A 37 8.48 -2.64 -1.52
CA GLU A 37 7.71 -1.42 -1.74
C GLU A 37 6.22 -1.70 -1.56
N LEU A 38 5.58 -0.96 -0.66
CA LEU A 38 4.13 -0.99 -0.48
C LEU A 38 3.46 -0.17 -1.57
N VAL A 39 2.58 -0.80 -2.31
CA VAL A 39 1.68 -0.17 -3.28
C VAL A 39 0.26 -0.28 -2.77
N THR A 40 -0.45 0.83 -2.64
CA THR A 40 -1.86 0.84 -2.27
C THR A 40 -2.72 1.29 -3.44
N GLY A 41 -3.95 0.81 -3.51
CA GLY A 41 -4.83 1.16 -4.60
C GLY A 41 -6.24 0.60 -4.41
N ARG A 42 -7.03 0.67 -5.47
CA ARG A 42 -8.38 0.12 -5.47
C ARG A 42 -8.35 -1.40 -5.54
N PRO A 43 -9.25 -2.10 -4.85
CA PRO A 43 -9.45 -3.52 -5.06
C PRO A 43 -10.06 -3.79 -6.46
N PRO A 44 -9.99 -5.03 -6.97
CA PRO A 44 -10.68 -5.40 -8.20
C PRO A 44 -12.19 -5.35 -8.04
N ALA A 45 -12.90 -5.39 -9.17
CA ALA A 45 -14.36 -5.52 -9.16
C ALA A 45 -14.80 -6.74 -8.31
N PRO A 46 -15.95 -6.64 -7.60
CA PRO A 46 -16.94 -5.57 -7.61
C PRO A 46 -16.64 -4.40 -6.67
N HIS A 47 -15.54 -4.44 -5.96
CA HIS A 47 -15.15 -3.33 -5.10
C HIS A 47 -14.73 -2.12 -5.94
N PHE A 48 -15.20 -0.95 -5.57
CA PHE A 48 -14.81 0.30 -6.20
C PHE A 48 -14.17 1.28 -5.20
N HIS A 49 -14.84 1.45 -4.06
CA HIS A 49 -14.38 2.24 -2.92
C HIS A 49 -14.83 1.58 -1.63
N SER A 50 -14.41 2.12 -0.49
CA SER A 50 -14.73 1.57 0.84
C SER A 50 -16.22 1.34 1.09
N TRP A 51 -17.10 2.17 0.54
CA TRP A 51 -18.55 2.02 0.71
C TRP A 51 -19.10 0.78 -0.01
N THR A 52 -18.47 0.29 -1.09
CA THR A 52 -18.90 -0.94 -1.79
C THR A 52 -18.66 -2.21 -0.99
N HIS A 53 -17.81 -2.16 0.04
CA HIS A 53 -17.61 -3.27 0.97
C HIS A 53 -18.85 -3.62 1.80
N TYR A 54 -19.87 -2.74 1.83
CA TYR A 54 -21.15 -3.03 2.48
C TYR A 54 -22.13 -3.81 1.60
N PHE A 55 -21.81 -4.00 0.32
CA PHE A 55 -22.63 -4.81 -0.57
C PHE A 55 -22.30 -6.29 -0.38
N TRP A 56 -23.34 -7.12 -0.25
CA TRP A 56 -23.18 -8.54 0.00
C TRP A 56 -22.37 -9.26 -1.10
N GLN A 57 -22.53 -8.84 -2.37
CA GLN A 57 -21.75 -9.40 -3.49
C GLN A 57 -20.25 -9.17 -3.31
N SER A 58 -19.88 -7.97 -2.86
CA SER A 58 -18.47 -7.63 -2.60
C SER A 58 -17.91 -8.46 -1.45
N GLN A 59 -18.72 -8.69 -0.43
CA GLN A 59 -18.32 -9.45 0.75
C GLN A 59 -18.14 -10.94 0.43
N GLU A 60 -18.98 -11.51 -0.43
CA GLU A 60 -18.82 -12.90 -0.86
C GLU A 60 -17.60 -13.11 -1.74
N MET A 61 -17.30 -12.16 -2.64
CA MET A 61 -16.17 -12.28 -3.55
C MET A 61 -14.82 -11.96 -2.91
N TRP A 62 -14.79 -11.00 -1.99
CA TRP A 62 -13.56 -10.51 -1.35
C TRP A 62 -13.82 -10.21 0.13
N PRO A 63 -14.02 -11.23 0.96
CA PRO A 63 -14.37 -11.03 2.36
C PRO A 63 -13.21 -10.45 3.16
N ASP A 64 -11.99 -10.82 2.84
CA ASP A 64 -10.79 -10.50 3.60
C ASP A 64 -9.93 -9.43 2.94
N LEU A 65 -9.25 -8.64 3.75
CA LEU A 65 -8.15 -7.82 3.27
C LEU A 65 -7.01 -8.74 2.82
N TYR A 66 -6.48 -8.49 1.64
CA TYR A 66 -5.40 -9.29 1.09
C TYR A 66 -4.15 -8.47 0.79
N ALA A 67 -3.02 -9.14 0.76
CA ALA A 67 -1.75 -8.63 0.28
C ALA A 67 -1.27 -9.46 -0.91
N GLN A 68 -1.15 -8.86 -2.10
CA GLN A 68 -0.57 -9.55 -3.24
C GLN A 68 0.94 -9.63 -3.07
N ILE A 69 1.45 -10.85 -3.15
CA ILE A 69 2.87 -11.16 -2.93
C ILE A 69 3.37 -12.01 -4.11
N HIS A 70 4.53 -11.65 -4.65
CA HIS A 70 5.15 -12.43 -5.72
C HIS A 70 5.55 -13.83 -5.21
N PRO A 71 5.40 -14.91 -6.02
CA PRO A 71 5.72 -16.27 -5.61
C PRO A 71 7.13 -16.46 -5.04
N ASP A 72 8.14 -15.80 -5.62
CA ASP A 72 9.52 -15.90 -5.12
C ASP A 72 9.65 -15.38 -3.68
N LYS A 73 8.95 -14.28 -3.36
CA LYS A 73 8.95 -13.72 -1.99
C LYS A 73 8.15 -14.61 -1.05
N ALA A 74 7.01 -15.12 -1.49
CA ALA A 74 6.21 -16.05 -0.71
C ALA A 74 7.01 -17.32 -0.35
N ALA A 75 7.72 -17.89 -1.32
CA ALA A 75 8.59 -19.05 -1.11
C ALA A 75 9.69 -18.75 -0.08
N SER A 76 10.33 -17.58 -0.14
CA SER A 76 11.37 -17.17 0.83
C SER A 76 10.87 -17.01 2.25
N LEU A 77 9.56 -16.81 2.44
CA LEU A 77 8.88 -16.66 3.72
C LEU A 77 8.09 -17.92 4.13
N SER A 78 8.15 -18.99 3.34
CA SER A 78 7.35 -20.21 3.53
C SER A 78 5.85 -19.92 3.67
N LEU A 79 5.33 -19.03 2.81
CA LEU A 79 3.93 -18.64 2.77
C LEU A 79 3.17 -19.47 1.73
N GLU A 80 1.98 -19.89 2.12
CA GLU A 80 0.97 -20.45 1.24
C GLU A 80 -0.13 -19.41 0.93
N ASP A 81 -0.84 -19.62 -0.18
CA ASP A 81 -1.96 -18.73 -0.53
C ASP A 81 -3.05 -18.78 0.55
N GLY A 82 -3.54 -17.63 0.98
CA GLY A 82 -4.50 -17.51 2.08
C GLY A 82 -3.89 -17.43 3.50
N ASP A 83 -2.60 -17.64 3.67
CA ASP A 83 -1.93 -17.47 4.97
C ASP A 83 -2.14 -16.05 5.53
N ARG A 84 -2.20 -15.95 6.85
CA ARG A 84 -2.17 -14.63 7.50
C ARG A 84 -0.76 -14.07 7.47
N VAL A 85 -0.65 -12.82 7.05
CA VAL A 85 0.61 -12.10 6.97
C VAL A 85 0.51 -10.75 7.66
N ILE A 86 1.62 -10.30 8.20
CA ILE A 86 1.77 -8.94 8.73
C ILE A 86 2.55 -8.12 7.70
N VAL A 87 1.93 -7.05 7.20
CA VAL A 87 2.61 -6.03 6.40
C VAL A 87 2.93 -4.87 7.32
N LYS A 88 4.20 -4.49 7.40
CA LYS A 88 4.69 -3.45 8.32
C LYS A 88 5.53 -2.42 7.59
N THR A 89 5.24 -1.15 7.82
CA THR A 89 6.09 0.01 7.49
C THR A 89 6.75 0.56 8.75
N SER A 90 7.58 1.59 8.63
CA SER A 90 8.12 2.32 9.80
C SER A 90 7.04 3.04 10.62
N HIS A 91 5.82 3.19 10.09
CA HIS A 91 4.73 3.95 10.71
C HIS A 91 3.69 3.07 11.40
N GLY A 92 3.55 1.84 10.95
CA GLY A 92 2.58 0.92 11.53
C GLY A 92 2.52 -0.42 10.79
N SER A 93 1.56 -1.25 11.20
CA SER A 93 1.37 -2.57 10.62
C SER A 93 -0.11 -2.92 10.50
N ILE A 94 -0.39 -3.78 9.55
CA ILE A 94 -1.71 -4.40 9.37
C ILE A 94 -1.54 -5.90 9.17
N GLU A 95 -2.60 -6.65 9.44
CA GLU A 95 -2.72 -8.03 9.00
C GLU A 95 -3.51 -8.11 7.70
N ALA A 96 -3.21 -9.10 6.88
CA ALA A 96 -3.92 -9.39 5.64
C ALA A 96 -3.83 -10.88 5.31
N ARG A 97 -4.61 -11.35 4.33
CA ARG A 97 -4.42 -12.67 3.71
C ARG A 97 -3.41 -12.58 2.59
N ALA A 98 -2.49 -13.52 2.51
CA ALA A 98 -1.59 -13.62 1.38
C ALA A 98 -2.37 -14.01 0.11
N TRP A 99 -2.20 -13.25 -0.96
CA TRP A 99 -2.58 -13.63 -2.30
C TRP A 99 -1.32 -13.77 -3.14
N ILE A 100 -0.91 -15.02 -3.35
CA ILE A 100 0.32 -15.32 -4.07
C ILE A 100 0.04 -15.26 -5.56
N THR A 101 0.64 -14.29 -6.25
CA THR A 101 0.39 -14.07 -7.67
C THR A 101 1.63 -13.53 -8.40
N PRO A 102 1.93 -14.04 -9.60
CA PRO A 102 2.96 -13.45 -10.45
C PRO A 102 2.56 -12.11 -11.08
N GLY A 103 1.30 -11.68 -10.89
CA GLY A 103 0.79 -10.40 -11.38
C GLY A 103 1.34 -9.17 -10.67
N ILE A 104 2.00 -9.35 -9.52
CA ILE A 104 2.73 -8.28 -8.83
C ILE A 104 4.22 -8.35 -9.16
N ARG A 105 4.89 -7.20 -9.36
CA ARG A 105 6.34 -7.19 -9.59
C ARG A 105 7.13 -7.67 -8.37
N LYS A 106 8.29 -8.27 -8.61
CA LYS A 106 9.25 -8.64 -7.55
C LYS A 106 9.63 -7.40 -6.73
N GLY A 107 9.74 -7.55 -5.43
CA GLY A 107 10.08 -6.45 -4.53
C GLY A 107 8.95 -5.49 -4.21
N ALA A 108 7.71 -5.74 -4.64
CA ALA A 108 6.53 -4.99 -4.27
C ALA A 108 5.49 -5.87 -3.57
N VAL A 109 4.68 -5.25 -2.72
CA VAL A 109 3.46 -5.82 -2.17
C VAL A 109 2.31 -4.85 -2.40
N PHE A 110 1.19 -5.34 -2.89
CA PHE A 110 -0.01 -4.54 -3.08
C PHE A 110 -1.01 -4.85 -1.96
N VAL A 111 -1.51 -3.81 -1.32
CA VAL A 111 -2.58 -3.89 -0.33
C VAL A 111 -3.69 -2.91 -0.72
N PRO A 112 -4.91 -3.38 -0.95
CA PRO A 112 -5.99 -2.50 -1.39
C PRO A 112 -6.51 -1.62 -0.25
N ILE A 113 -7.05 -0.47 -0.64
CA ILE A 113 -7.78 0.43 0.27
C ILE A 113 -9.21 -0.08 0.47
N GLY A 114 -9.88 0.42 1.51
CA GLY A 114 -11.32 0.26 1.70
C GLY A 114 -11.71 -0.53 2.93
N TRP A 115 -10.88 -1.42 3.42
CA TRP A 115 -11.12 -2.13 4.68
C TRP A 115 -10.89 -1.21 5.89
N GLY A 116 -11.60 -1.49 6.98
CA GLY A 116 -11.49 -0.75 8.22
C GLY A 116 -12.13 -1.50 9.40
N GLU A 117 -11.75 -1.15 10.61
CA GLU A 117 -12.15 -1.83 11.85
C GLU A 117 -13.67 -1.80 12.12
N LYS A 118 -14.39 -0.89 11.49
CA LYS A 118 -15.85 -0.75 11.66
C LYS A 118 -16.68 -1.51 10.63
N GLN A 119 -16.04 -2.31 9.78
CA GLN A 119 -16.78 -3.13 8.83
C GLN A 119 -17.45 -4.30 9.53
N PRO A 120 -18.75 -4.57 9.25
CA PRO A 120 -19.55 -5.47 10.05
C PRO A 120 -19.13 -6.93 9.96
N TYR A 121 -18.44 -7.35 8.90
CA TYR A 121 -18.19 -8.76 8.64
C TYR A 121 -16.75 -9.21 8.90
N HIS A 122 -15.77 -8.34 8.65
CA HIS A 122 -14.34 -8.64 8.85
C HIS A 122 -13.59 -7.37 9.24
N PRO A 123 -13.38 -7.11 10.53
CA PRO A 123 -12.80 -5.87 11.02
C PRO A 123 -11.28 -5.83 10.81
N TRP A 124 -10.88 -5.70 9.56
CA TRP A 124 -9.48 -5.50 9.21
C TRP A 124 -9.04 -4.07 9.47
N ARG A 125 -7.81 -3.91 9.88
CA ARG A 125 -7.23 -2.57 10.06
C ARG A 125 -7.01 -1.89 8.70
N SER A 126 -7.32 -0.61 8.62
CA SER A 126 -7.14 0.16 7.39
C SER A 126 -5.66 0.27 7.01
N VAL A 127 -5.37 0.21 5.71
CA VAL A 127 -4.03 0.45 5.16
C VAL A 127 -3.44 1.81 5.55
N ASN A 128 -4.29 2.78 5.88
CA ASN A 128 -3.85 4.11 6.33
C ASN A 128 -3.04 4.09 7.64
N PHE A 129 -3.13 3.04 8.43
CA PHE A 129 -2.26 2.86 9.60
C PHE A 129 -0.78 2.66 9.24
N MET A 130 -0.49 2.35 7.99
CA MET A 130 0.88 2.17 7.49
C MET A 130 1.45 3.42 6.82
N THR A 131 0.65 4.47 6.64
CA THR A 131 1.05 5.69 5.94
C THR A 131 1.43 6.79 6.91
N ASP A 132 2.28 7.72 6.44
CA ASP A 132 2.74 8.86 7.24
C ASP A 132 2.24 10.17 6.61
N LYS A 133 1.64 11.02 7.43
CA LYS A 133 1.21 12.35 7.04
C LYS A 133 2.36 13.33 6.78
N THR A 134 3.58 13.02 7.22
CA THR A 134 4.75 13.88 7.07
C THR A 134 5.47 13.66 5.74
N GLN A 135 5.32 12.48 5.13
CA GLN A 135 5.86 12.18 3.81
C GLN A 135 4.88 12.58 2.72
N ARG A 136 4.98 13.82 2.29
CA ARG A 136 4.10 14.40 1.29
C ARG A 136 4.87 14.79 0.04
N ASP A 137 4.18 14.71 -1.07
CA ASP A 137 4.65 15.33 -2.30
C ASP A 137 4.80 16.85 -2.08
N PRO A 138 5.97 17.44 -2.42
CA PRO A 138 6.25 18.84 -2.10
C PRO A 138 5.40 19.84 -2.90
N ILE A 139 4.69 19.39 -3.93
CA ILE A 139 3.88 20.25 -4.80
C ILE A 139 2.40 20.06 -4.49
N SER A 140 1.92 18.82 -4.51
CA SER A 140 0.49 18.50 -4.33
C SER A 140 0.11 18.30 -2.86
N GLU A 141 1.09 18.20 -1.96
CA GLU A 141 0.92 17.85 -0.55
C GLU A 141 0.26 16.48 -0.32
N GLN A 142 0.15 15.68 -1.37
CA GLN A 142 -0.42 14.34 -1.27
C GLN A 142 0.50 13.42 -0.45
N THR A 143 -0.09 12.69 0.48
CA THR A 143 0.60 11.65 1.24
C THR A 143 1.12 10.55 0.32
N ASN A 144 2.33 10.07 0.58
CA ASN A 144 2.90 8.96 -0.15
C ASN A 144 2.12 7.66 0.12
N LEU A 145 1.44 7.16 -0.90
CA LEU A 145 0.61 5.96 -0.83
C LEU A 145 1.16 4.80 -1.67
N LYS A 146 2.26 5.00 -2.39
CA LYS A 146 2.64 4.06 -3.46
C LYS A 146 4.08 3.57 -3.42
N THR A 147 4.93 4.14 -2.59
CA THR A 147 6.37 3.82 -2.57
C THR A 147 6.94 3.76 -1.15
N LEU A 148 6.09 3.52 -0.17
CA LEU A 148 6.53 3.29 1.20
C LEU A 148 7.30 1.97 1.28
N LEU A 149 8.40 1.97 2.01
CA LEU A 149 9.11 0.73 2.28
C LEU A 149 8.38 -0.07 3.38
N CYS A 150 8.23 -1.35 3.12
CA CYS A 150 7.59 -2.28 4.03
C CYS A 150 8.34 -3.61 4.11
N ARG A 151 8.00 -4.39 5.11
CA ARG A 151 8.36 -5.80 5.20
C ARG A 151 7.12 -6.65 5.38
N VAL A 152 7.18 -7.87 4.92
CA VAL A 152 6.13 -8.88 5.08
C VAL A 152 6.67 -10.03 5.92
N THR A 153 5.89 -10.47 6.88
CA THR A 153 6.19 -11.66 7.70
C THR A 153 4.96 -12.53 7.80
N LYS A 154 5.14 -13.82 8.03
CA LYS A 154 4.02 -14.70 8.44
C LYS A 154 3.50 -14.22 9.79
N ALA A 155 2.17 -14.22 10.00
CA ALA A 155 1.53 -13.82 11.26
C ALA A 155 1.68 -14.88 12.34
#